data_1c53a2792bc5e472cac217072d87d459
#
_entry.id   1c53a2792bc5e472cac217072d87d459
#
_cell.length_a   1.000
_cell.length_b   1.000
_cell.length_c   1.000
_cell.angle_alpha   90.00
_cell.angle_beta   90.00
_cell.angle_gamma   90.00
#
_symmetry.space_group_name_H-M   'P 1'
#
loop_
_entity.id
_entity.type
_entity.pdbx_description
1 polymer ?
#
loop_
_entity_poly.entity_id
_entity_poly.type
_entity_poly.pdbx_seq_one_letter_code
_entity_poly.pdbx_strand_id
1 'polypeptide(L)'
;MTIAPKKILLIHNNSQERGKLAIMLSRFGHEVRFSSGKGCTDQMLMSNDLVIIDDQLDKNSGLDIINQISANLCEKVIYLASRPFLAASMELQNLNIYEWVTKPVDPLKLAVVVCDYFVEVDNNKHALPR
;
A
#
# COMPACT_ATOMS: atom_id res chain seq x y z
N MET A 1 -25.39 -2.10 -4.10
CA MET A 1 -24.59 -3.07 -3.31
C MET A 1 -23.58 -2.34 -2.46
N THR A 2 -23.66 -2.56 -1.16
CA THR A 2 -22.73 -1.90 -0.23
C THR A 2 -21.47 -2.74 -0.11
N ILE A 3 -20.32 -2.15 -0.44
CA ILE A 3 -19.04 -2.80 -0.23
C ILE A 3 -18.63 -2.55 1.21
N ALA A 4 -18.26 -3.60 1.93
CA ALA A 4 -17.78 -3.45 3.29
C ALA A 4 -16.55 -2.54 3.32
N PRO A 5 -16.44 -1.62 4.29
CA PRO A 5 -15.28 -0.75 4.40
C PRO A 5 -14.00 -1.56 4.51
N LYS A 6 -12.96 -1.14 3.80
CA LYS A 6 -11.64 -1.75 3.84
C LYS A 6 -10.72 -0.90 4.69
N LYS A 7 -9.82 -1.55 5.41
CA LYS A 7 -8.84 -0.88 6.27
C LYS A 7 -7.52 -0.76 5.53
N ILE A 8 -7.05 0.47 5.35
CA ILE A 8 -5.80 0.77 4.67
C ILE A 8 -4.85 1.41 5.67
N LEU A 9 -3.65 0.85 5.79
CA LEU A 9 -2.57 1.47 6.55
C LEU A 9 -1.69 2.25 5.58
N LEU A 10 -1.57 3.57 5.81
CA LEU A 10 -0.75 4.45 5.00
C LEU A 10 0.50 4.83 5.81
N ILE A 11 1.65 4.30 5.40
CA ILE A 11 2.93 4.57 6.03
C ILE A 11 3.62 5.68 5.25
N HIS A 12 3.60 6.90 5.80
CA HIS A 12 4.01 8.10 5.08
C HIS A 12 4.33 9.21 6.09
N ASN A 13 5.37 9.98 5.83
CA ASN A 13 5.81 11.06 6.75
C ASN A 13 5.39 12.46 6.33
N ASN A 14 5.10 12.68 5.06
CA ASN A 14 4.71 14.01 4.59
C ASN A 14 3.23 14.23 4.87
N SER A 15 2.92 15.14 5.83
CA SER A 15 1.56 15.34 6.29
C SER A 15 0.62 15.89 5.20
N GLN A 16 1.14 16.72 4.28
CA GLN A 16 0.32 17.29 3.21
C GLN A 16 -0.05 16.24 2.17
N GLU A 17 0.94 15.49 1.70
CA GLU A 17 0.69 14.42 0.72
C GLU A 17 -0.15 13.31 1.32
N ARG A 18 0.17 12.91 2.55
CA ARG A 18 -0.58 11.90 3.27
C ARG A 18 -2.06 12.28 3.38
N GLY A 19 -2.33 13.54 3.72
CA GLY A 19 -3.70 14.05 3.81
C GLY A 19 -4.45 13.97 2.50
N LYS A 20 -3.81 14.36 1.39
CA LYS A 20 -4.42 14.31 0.07
C LYS A 20 -4.77 12.87 -0.35
N LEU A 21 -3.86 11.95 -0.11
CA LEU A 21 -4.08 10.54 -0.43
C LEU A 21 -5.20 9.95 0.42
N ALA A 22 -5.19 10.25 1.72
CA ALA A 22 -6.21 9.75 2.65
C ALA A 22 -7.60 10.27 2.30
N ILE A 23 -7.73 11.55 1.94
CA ILE A 23 -9.01 12.14 1.56
C ILE A 23 -9.57 11.40 0.33
N MET A 24 -8.75 11.17 -0.68
CA MET A 24 -9.19 10.48 -1.89
C MET A 24 -9.61 9.04 -1.59
N LEU A 25 -8.82 8.31 -0.82
CA LEU A 25 -9.15 6.94 -0.45
C LEU A 25 -10.43 6.87 0.38
N SER A 26 -10.63 7.83 1.28
CA SER A 26 -11.85 7.91 2.08
C SER A 26 -13.09 8.15 1.22
N ARG A 27 -12.97 8.91 0.13
CA ARG A 27 -14.08 9.13 -0.81
C ARG A 27 -14.53 7.85 -1.49
N PHE A 28 -13.63 6.86 -1.60
CA PHE A 28 -13.96 5.54 -2.13
C PHE A 28 -14.46 4.57 -1.05
N GLY A 29 -14.68 5.07 0.17
CA GLY A 29 -15.27 4.29 1.24
C GLY A 29 -14.27 3.52 2.11
N HIS A 30 -12.98 3.79 1.98
CA HIS A 30 -11.96 3.08 2.77
C HIS A 30 -11.70 3.79 4.10
N GLU A 31 -11.38 3.01 5.11
CA GLU A 31 -10.91 3.52 6.40
C GLU A 31 -9.38 3.59 6.35
N VAL A 32 -8.81 4.79 6.48
CA VAL A 32 -7.38 5.01 6.35
C VAL A 32 -6.77 5.32 7.71
N ARG A 33 -5.74 4.58 8.07
CA ARG A 33 -4.94 4.81 9.28
C ARG A 33 -3.54 5.19 8.87
N PHE A 34 -2.88 5.99 9.70
CA PHE A 34 -1.52 6.47 9.42
C PHE A 34 -0.49 5.80 10.32
N SER A 35 0.71 5.64 9.78
CA SER A 35 1.89 5.24 10.55
C SER A 35 3.12 5.94 10.00
N SER A 36 4.08 6.23 10.86
CA SER A 36 5.39 6.74 10.45
C SER A 36 6.33 5.63 9.99
N GLY A 37 5.92 4.38 10.13
CA GLY A 37 6.76 3.22 9.87
C GLY A 37 7.58 2.78 11.07
N LYS A 38 7.62 3.57 12.13
CA LYS A 38 8.34 3.21 13.35
C LYS A 38 7.61 2.08 14.07
N GLY A 39 8.34 1.02 14.40
CA GLY A 39 7.75 -0.13 15.07
C GLY A 39 6.79 -0.92 14.23
N CYS A 40 6.92 -0.86 12.91
CA CYS A 40 6.07 -1.61 11.99
C CYS A 40 6.35 -3.11 12.14
N THR A 41 5.30 -3.88 12.39
CA THR A 41 5.38 -5.33 12.60
C THR A 41 4.43 -6.06 11.67
N ASP A 42 4.64 -7.38 11.54
CA ASP A 42 3.72 -8.25 10.81
C ASP A 42 2.28 -8.10 11.31
N GLN A 43 2.11 -7.95 12.62
CA GLN A 43 0.79 -7.81 13.22
C GLN A 43 0.06 -6.54 12.76
N MET A 44 0.79 -5.43 12.61
CA MET A 44 0.20 -4.20 12.08
C MET A 44 -0.29 -4.40 10.65
N LEU A 45 0.48 -5.12 9.84
CA LEU A 45 0.09 -5.39 8.46
C LEU A 45 -1.08 -6.37 8.41
N MET A 46 -1.08 -7.37 9.28
CA MET A 46 -2.16 -8.36 9.33
C MET A 46 -3.50 -7.74 9.73
N SER A 47 -3.49 -6.67 10.53
CA SER A 47 -4.72 -5.99 10.96
C SER A 47 -5.31 -5.06 9.92
N ASN A 48 -4.66 -4.90 8.78
CA ASN A 48 -5.13 -4.04 7.69
C ASN A 48 -5.34 -4.86 6.42
N ASP A 49 -6.28 -4.43 5.59
CA ASP A 49 -6.58 -5.12 4.33
C ASP A 49 -5.56 -4.79 3.25
N LEU A 50 -4.96 -3.61 3.32
CA LEU A 50 -3.96 -3.13 2.36
C LEU A 50 -3.00 -2.20 3.07
N VAL A 51 -1.74 -2.20 2.64
CA VAL A 51 -0.70 -1.32 3.20
C VAL A 51 -0.08 -0.54 2.06
N ILE A 52 -0.01 0.77 2.23
CA ILE A 52 0.66 1.67 1.28
C ILE A 52 1.90 2.21 1.98
N ILE A 53 3.07 2.00 1.40
CA ILE A 53 4.35 2.38 2.02
C ILE A 53 5.09 3.36 1.14
N ASP A 54 5.41 4.54 1.69
CA ASP A 54 6.26 5.51 1.03
C ASP A 54 7.73 5.07 1.12
N ASP A 55 8.50 5.33 0.06
CA ASP A 55 9.89 4.90 0.01
C ASP A 55 10.80 5.76 0.92
N GLN A 56 10.40 6.99 1.25
CA GLN A 56 11.19 7.91 2.06
C GLN A 56 10.50 8.15 3.39
N LEU A 57 11.07 7.57 4.46
CA LEU A 57 10.59 7.73 5.83
C LEU A 57 11.68 8.40 6.67
N ASP A 58 11.32 8.94 7.85
CA ASP A 58 12.24 9.75 8.65
C ASP A 58 13.50 9.01 9.08
N LYS A 59 13.37 7.77 9.52
CA LYS A 59 14.48 7.01 10.10
C LYS A 59 14.91 5.81 9.29
N ASN A 60 14.07 5.34 8.40
CA ASN A 60 14.37 4.21 7.54
C ASN A 60 13.65 4.40 6.20
N SER A 61 13.91 3.54 5.26
CA SER A 61 13.20 3.58 3.98
C SER A 61 12.02 2.61 4.01
N GLY A 62 11.07 2.84 3.10
CA GLY A 62 9.98 1.89 2.90
C GLY A 62 10.50 0.50 2.54
N LEU A 63 11.59 0.43 1.80
CA LEU A 63 12.22 -0.84 1.42
C LEU A 63 12.73 -1.60 2.65
N ASP A 64 13.28 -0.90 3.64
CA ASP A 64 13.72 -1.51 4.89
C ASP A 64 12.55 -2.19 5.60
N ILE A 65 11.38 -1.55 5.61
CA ILE A 65 10.17 -2.13 6.19
C ILE A 65 9.77 -3.40 5.45
N ILE A 66 9.74 -3.34 4.12
CA ILE A 66 9.34 -4.48 3.29
C ILE A 66 10.28 -5.67 3.54
N ASN A 67 11.57 -5.41 3.70
CA ASN A 67 12.55 -6.47 3.94
C ASN A 67 12.43 -7.10 5.33
N GLN A 68 11.76 -6.44 6.27
CA GLN A 68 11.58 -6.94 7.63
C GLN A 68 10.28 -7.70 7.84
N ILE A 69 9.32 -7.57 6.94
CA ILE A 69 8.03 -8.23 7.07
C ILE A 69 8.03 -9.56 6.33
N SER A 70 7.10 -10.44 6.72
CA SER A 70 6.96 -11.75 6.09
C SER A 70 6.59 -11.64 4.62
N ALA A 71 7.16 -12.50 3.79
CA ALA A 71 6.99 -12.44 2.34
C ALA A 71 5.53 -12.49 1.90
N ASN A 72 4.70 -13.29 2.58
CA ASN A 72 3.28 -13.39 2.24
C ASN A 72 2.50 -12.11 2.52
N LEU A 73 2.98 -11.25 3.44
CA LEU A 73 2.34 -9.97 3.73
C LEU A 73 2.70 -8.91 2.68
N CYS A 74 3.78 -9.09 1.94
CA CYS A 74 4.17 -8.18 0.87
C CYS A 74 3.14 -8.13 -0.26
N GLU A 75 2.36 -9.18 -0.45
CA GLU A 75 1.35 -9.27 -1.50
C GLU A 75 0.26 -8.21 -1.38
N LYS A 76 0.09 -7.61 -0.20
CA LYS A 76 -0.87 -6.53 0.02
C LYS A 76 -0.21 -5.16 0.19
N VAL A 77 0.99 -4.99 -0.36
CA VAL A 77 1.73 -3.73 -0.28
C VAL A 77 1.70 -3.01 -1.62
N ILE A 78 1.35 -1.73 -1.57
CA ILE A 78 1.57 -0.78 -2.66
C ILE A 78 2.72 0.13 -2.23
N TYR A 79 3.75 0.24 -3.06
CA TYR A 79 4.95 1.00 -2.76
C TYR A 79 4.97 2.31 -3.55
N LEU A 80 5.20 3.43 -2.86
CA LEU A 80 5.29 4.75 -3.49
C LEU A 80 6.77 5.07 -3.71
N ALA A 81 7.21 5.09 -4.96
CA ALA A 81 8.63 5.17 -5.34
C ALA A 81 9.00 6.55 -5.85
N SER A 82 10.02 7.16 -5.25
CA SER A 82 10.58 8.44 -5.69
C SER A 82 11.54 8.30 -6.86
N ARG A 83 12.11 7.11 -7.03
CA ARG A 83 13.13 6.87 -8.05
C ARG A 83 12.52 6.67 -9.42
N PRO A 84 13.29 6.95 -10.51
CA PRO A 84 12.84 6.62 -11.84
C PRO A 84 12.41 5.14 -11.97
N PHE A 85 11.45 4.89 -12.85
CA PHE A 85 10.85 3.58 -13.03
C PHE A 85 11.86 2.44 -13.12
N LEU A 86 12.93 2.62 -13.90
CA LEU A 86 13.92 1.56 -14.09
C LEU A 86 14.61 1.19 -12.78
N ALA A 87 15.05 2.20 -12.01
CA ALA A 87 15.73 1.96 -10.73
C ALA A 87 14.78 1.29 -9.73
N ALA A 88 13.53 1.76 -9.67
CA ALA A 88 12.52 1.18 -8.78
C ALA A 88 12.25 -0.29 -9.15
N SER A 89 12.10 -0.59 -10.44
CA SER A 89 11.82 -1.95 -10.88
C SER A 89 12.97 -2.91 -10.56
N MET A 90 14.22 -2.46 -10.64
CA MET A 90 15.38 -3.28 -10.28
C MET A 90 15.40 -3.63 -8.79
N GLU A 91 15.01 -2.68 -7.93
CA GLU A 91 14.96 -2.93 -6.48
C GLU A 91 13.79 -3.82 -6.10
N LEU A 92 12.66 -3.69 -6.78
CA LEU A 92 11.40 -4.30 -6.39
C LEU A 92 11.11 -5.63 -7.10
N GLN A 93 11.89 -5.98 -8.13
CA GLN A 93 11.61 -7.14 -8.98
C GLN A 93 11.57 -8.46 -8.21
N ASN A 94 12.33 -8.56 -7.11
CA ASN A 94 12.41 -9.78 -6.30
C ASN A 94 11.48 -9.72 -5.07
N LEU A 95 10.74 -8.62 -4.92
CA LEU A 95 9.80 -8.44 -3.83
C LEU A 95 8.39 -8.75 -4.34
N ASN A 96 7.65 -9.53 -3.60
CA ASN A 96 6.31 -9.94 -4.01
C ASN A 96 5.25 -8.91 -3.58
N ILE A 97 5.49 -7.63 -3.88
CA ILE A 97 4.52 -6.58 -3.60
C ILE A 97 3.44 -6.55 -4.68
N TYR A 98 2.28 -5.98 -4.35
CA TYR A 98 1.19 -5.91 -5.32
C TYR A 98 1.52 -4.98 -6.48
N GLU A 99 1.95 -3.76 -6.18
CA GLU A 99 2.20 -2.74 -7.20
C GLU A 99 3.11 -1.65 -6.63
N TRP A 100 3.79 -0.91 -7.50
CA TRP A 100 4.42 0.35 -7.09
C TRP A 100 3.90 1.48 -7.95
N VAL A 101 3.86 2.69 -7.37
CA VAL A 101 3.41 3.90 -8.04
C VAL A 101 4.54 4.93 -7.96
N THR A 102 4.92 5.48 -9.10
CA THR A 102 6.01 6.46 -9.16
C THR A 102 5.51 7.84 -8.75
N LYS A 103 6.30 8.53 -7.96
CA LYS A 103 6.00 9.91 -7.54
C LYS A 103 6.26 10.89 -8.70
N PRO A 104 5.54 12.02 -8.78
CA PRO A 104 4.49 12.45 -7.85
C PRO A 104 3.24 11.59 -7.98
N VAL A 105 2.63 11.25 -6.85
CA VAL A 105 1.48 10.36 -6.82
C VAL A 105 0.20 11.17 -7.07
N ASP A 106 -0.50 10.80 -8.13
CA ASP A 106 -1.85 11.31 -8.37
C ASP A 106 -2.82 10.56 -7.44
N PRO A 107 -3.52 11.26 -6.52
CA PRO A 107 -4.41 10.58 -5.59
C PRO A 107 -5.49 9.74 -6.26
N LEU A 108 -6.05 10.20 -7.38
CA LEU A 108 -7.06 9.42 -8.09
C LEU A 108 -6.47 8.16 -8.71
N LYS A 109 -5.28 8.25 -9.28
CA LYS A 109 -4.59 7.08 -9.84
C LYS A 109 -4.31 6.04 -8.76
N LEU A 110 -3.87 6.49 -7.58
CA LEU A 110 -3.66 5.58 -6.46
C LEU A 110 -4.98 4.91 -6.04
N ALA A 111 -6.07 5.68 -5.97
CA ALA A 111 -7.37 5.14 -5.63
C ALA A 111 -7.81 4.06 -6.60
N VAL A 112 -7.53 4.23 -7.90
CA VAL A 112 -7.84 3.22 -8.91
C VAL A 112 -7.03 1.95 -8.68
N VAL A 113 -5.74 2.07 -8.40
CA VAL A 113 -4.88 0.90 -8.10
C VAL A 113 -5.40 0.16 -6.86
N VAL A 114 -5.82 0.90 -5.84
CA VAL A 114 -6.41 0.32 -4.63
C VAL A 114 -7.69 -0.44 -4.95
N CYS A 115 -8.56 0.15 -5.76
CA CYS A 115 -9.80 -0.51 -6.17
C CYS A 115 -9.51 -1.80 -6.94
N ASP A 116 -8.54 -1.78 -7.84
CA ASP A 116 -8.13 -2.97 -8.59
C ASP A 116 -7.65 -4.07 -7.65
N TYR A 117 -6.89 -3.71 -6.63
CA TYR A 117 -6.43 -4.68 -5.63
C TYR A 117 -7.60 -5.38 -4.95
N PHE A 118 -8.59 -4.61 -4.48
CA PHE A 118 -9.72 -5.19 -3.77
C PHE A 118 -10.62 -6.02 -4.68
N VAL A 119 -10.75 -5.63 -5.94
CA VAL A 119 -11.49 -6.42 -6.92
C VAL A 119 -10.80 -7.78 -7.13
N GLU A 120 -9.48 -7.79 -7.28
CA GLU A 120 -8.73 -9.03 -7.44
C GLU A 120 -8.84 -9.94 -6.21
N VAL A 121 -8.72 -9.38 -5.01
CA VAL A 121 -8.82 -10.13 -3.77
C VAL A 121 -10.22 -10.74 -3.62
N ASP A 122 -11.26 -9.95 -3.88
CA ASP A 122 -12.63 -10.42 -3.77
C ASP A 122 -12.94 -11.50 -4.82
N ASN A 123 -12.42 -11.34 -6.03
CA ASN A 123 -12.59 -12.37 -7.07
C ASN A 123 -11.90 -13.67 -6.69
N ASN A 124 -10.71 -13.60 -6.10
CA ASN A 124 -9.99 -14.79 -5.65
C ASN A 124 -10.72 -15.49 -4.50
N LYS A 125 -11.34 -14.72 -3.59
CA LYS A 125 -12.15 -15.28 -2.50
C LYS A 125 -13.37 -16.03 -3.03
N HIS A 126 -13.95 -15.58 -4.12
CA HIS A 126 -15.13 -16.16 -4.71
C HIS A 126 -14.82 -17.17 -5.84
N ALA A 127 -13.53 -17.37 -6.13
CA ALA A 127 -13.14 -18.39 -7.09
C ALA A 127 -13.51 -19.77 -6.55
N LEU A 128 -14.13 -20.56 -7.41
CA LEU A 128 -14.51 -21.91 -7.03
C LEU A 128 -13.26 -22.77 -6.82
N PRO A 129 -13.22 -23.56 -5.76
CA PRO A 129 -12.12 -24.49 -5.58
C PRO A 129 -12.09 -25.50 -6.73
N ARG A 130 -10.91 -25.76 -7.17
CA ARG A 130 -10.69 -26.71 -8.25
C ARG A 130 -10.07 -27.99 -7.75
#